data_c93ed93a71d1642a97989bb29b3b5d22
#
_entry.id   c93ed93a71d1642a97989bb29b3b5d22
#
_cell.length_a   1.000
_cell.length_b   1.000
_cell.length_c   1.000
_cell.angle_alpha   90.00
_cell.angle_beta   90.00
_cell.angle_gamma   90.00
#
_symmetry.space_group_name_H-M   'P 1'
#
loop_
_entity.id
_entity.type
_entity.pdbx_description
1 polymer ?
#
loop_
_entity_poly.entity_id
_entity_poly.type
_entity_poly.pdbx_seq_one_letter_code
_entity_poly.pdbx_strand_id
1 'polypeptide(L)'
;ARMTAAQRRAQLIEVARGLFAERGFEGTSIEEIAQRANVSKPIVYEHFGGKEGLYAVVVDREMETLLEMVTSSLSRTSSFQRIQQVALALLTYMEESTDGFRILVRGDSTATGGFSSLLNDAISQVEHILASEFERRDFDPALAPMYAQALVGMVSVTAQWWLDVREPSKEVVAAHLVNLCWNGLARLNPNPRLVSVDSATERAADTADVDDDTGDAD
;
A
#
# COMPACT_ATOMS: atom_id res chain seq x y z
N ALA A 1 12.82 31.38 25.64
CA ALA A 1 11.36 31.66 25.60
C ALA A 1 10.60 30.40 26.03
N ARG A 2 9.56 30.55 26.87
CA ARG A 2 8.72 29.44 27.33
C ARG A 2 7.85 28.98 26.16
N MET A 3 7.90 27.69 25.81
CA MET A 3 7.06 27.11 24.74
C MET A 3 5.57 27.28 25.08
N THR A 4 4.75 27.55 24.06
CA THR A 4 3.30 27.52 24.18
C THR A 4 2.79 26.08 24.31
N ALA A 5 1.56 25.88 24.78
CA ALA A 5 0.94 24.54 24.86
C ALA A 5 0.89 23.85 23.47
N ALA A 6 0.57 24.60 22.42
CA ALA A 6 0.55 24.07 21.05
C ALA A 6 1.95 23.65 20.55
N GLN A 7 2.98 24.43 20.84
CA GLN A 7 4.36 24.08 20.51
C GLN A 7 4.83 22.85 21.27
N ARG A 8 4.46 22.74 22.56
CA ARG A 8 4.76 21.57 23.38
C ARG A 8 4.08 20.31 22.85
N ARG A 9 2.79 20.44 22.48
CA ARG A 9 2.05 19.32 21.89
C ARG A 9 2.69 18.84 20.58
N ALA A 10 3.09 19.74 19.69
CA ALA A 10 3.78 19.42 18.45
C ALA A 10 5.13 18.72 18.70
N GLN A 11 5.93 19.23 19.64
CA GLN A 11 7.20 18.62 20.05
C GLN A 11 7.01 17.17 20.55
N LEU A 12 6.01 16.93 21.40
CA LEU A 12 5.73 15.60 21.93
C LEU A 12 5.33 14.62 20.83
N ILE A 13 4.55 15.06 19.85
CA ILE A 13 4.16 14.23 18.69
C ILE A 13 5.40 13.86 17.87
N GLU A 14 6.30 14.81 17.55
CA GLU A 14 7.52 14.51 16.80
C GLU A 14 8.47 13.56 17.53
N VAL A 15 8.67 13.74 18.83
CA VAL A 15 9.49 12.82 19.64
C VAL A 15 8.87 11.42 19.67
N ALA A 16 7.57 11.33 19.88
CA ALA A 16 6.86 10.06 19.90
C ALA A 16 6.87 9.37 18.54
N ARG A 17 6.70 10.13 17.46
CA ARG A 17 6.79 9.64 16.08
C ARG A 17 8.11 8.90 15.84
N GLY A 18 9.25 9.51 16.16
CA GLY A 18 10.55 8.87 16.01
C GLY A 18 10.70 7.59 16.85
N LEU A 19 10.22 7.59 18.08
CA LEU A 19 10.28 6.42 18.98
C LEU A 19 9.36 5.28 18.50
N PHE A 20 8.14 5.59 18.10
CA PHE A 20 7.22 4.58 17.58
C PHE A 20 7.69 3.99 16.25
N ALA A 21 8.33 4.77 15.38
CA ALA A 21 8.93 4.27 14.15
C ALA A 21 10.10 3.31 14.42
N GLU A 22 10.95 3.65 15.40
CA GLU A 22 12.13 2.87 15.77
C GLU A 22 11.76 1.55 16.46
N ARG A 23 10.85 1.61 17.46
CA ARG A 23 10.61 0.52 18.42
C ARG A 23 9.21 -0.07 18.41
N GLY A 24 8.31 0.52 17.65
CA GLY A 24 6.89 0.17 17.65
C GLY A 24 6.16 0.68 18.90
N PHE A 25 4.85 0.41 18.95
CA PHE A 25 4.00 0.82 20.07
C PHE A 25 4.42 0.14 21.38
N GLU A 26 4.57 -1.20 21.37
CA GLU A 26 4.90 -1.95 22.59
C GLU A 26 6.30 -1.62 23.13
N GLY A 27 7.28 -1.42 22.25
CA GLY A 27 8.66 -1.11 22.64
C GLY A 27 8.90 0.32 23.11
N THR A 28 7.88 1.19 23.09
CA THR A 28 7.98 2.61 23.48
C THR A 28 7.27 2.86 24.82
N SER A 29 7.88 3.63 25.71
CA SER A 29 7.29 4.03 27.00
C SER A 29 7.06 5.55 27.12
N ILE A 30 6.07 5.94 27.93
CA ILE A 30 5.82 7.35 28.26
C ILE A 30 7.03 8.00 28.94
N GLU A 31 7.75 7.22 29.76
CA GLU A 31 8.99 7.64 30.41
C GLU A 31 10.03 8.12 29.42
N GLU A 32 10.24 7.32 28.40
CA GLU A 32 11.24 7.58 27.36
C GLU A 32 10.84 8.77 26.48
N ILE A 33 9.56 8.87 26.12
CA ILE A 33 9.01 10.01 25.38
C ILE A 33 9.22 11.30 26.19
N ALA A 34 8.84 11.29 27.48
CA ALA A 34 8.99 12.44 28.36
C ALA A 34 10.45 12.85 28.55
N GLN A 35 11.35 11.87 28.73
CA GLN A 35 12.79 12.08 28.85
C GLN A 35 13.37 12.72 27.58
N ARG A 36 13.05 12.16 26.41
CA ARG A 36 13.57 12.64 25.11
C ARG A 36 13.01 14.02 24.74
N ALA A 37 11.77 14.32 25.17
CA ALA A 37 11.15 15.63 25.00
C ALA A 37 11.58 16.65 26.08
N ASN A 38 12.36 16.24 27.08
CA ASN A 38 12.77 17.04 28.24
C ASN A 38 11.57 17.65 28.97
N VAL A 39 10.58 16.80 29.31
CA VAL A 39 9.40 17.14 30.08
C VAL A 39 9.14 16.11 31.18
N SER A 40 8.26 16.42 32.13
CA SER A 40 7.77 15.44 33.09
C SER A 40 6.65 14.58 32.51
N LYS A 41 6.50 13.31 32.95
CA LYS A 41 5.41 12.41 32.54
C LYS A 41 4.01 13.03 32.64
N PRO A 42 3.64 13.76 33.72
CA PRO A 42 2.33 14.41 33.81
C PRO A 42 2.00 15.30 32.61
N ILE A 43 2.99 15.96 32.00
CA ILE A 43 2.78 16.78 30.81
C ILE A 43 2.31 15.94 29.62
N VAL A 44 2.85 14.72 29.43
CA VAL A 44 2.40 13.82 28.35
C VAL A 44 0.97 13.37 28.60
N TYR A 45 0.63 13.00 29.85
CA TYR A 45 -0.72 12.61 30.22
C TYR A 45 -1.73 13.76 30.07
N GLU A 46 -1.33 14.99 30.44
CA GLU A 46 -2.18 16.18 30.28
C GLU A 46 -2.55 16.44 28.79
N HIS A 47 -1.60 16.22 27.87
CA HIS A 47 -1.82 16.50 26.44
C HIS A 47 -2.51 15.38 25.68
N PHE A 48 -2.35 14.10 26.11
CA PHE A 48 -2.74 12.94 25.30
C PHE A 48 -3.47 11.85 26.07
N GLY A 49 -3.58 11.95 27.40
CA GLY A 49 -4.23 10.94 28.22
C GLY A 49 -3.41 9.66 28.44
N GLY A 50 -2.28 9.49 27.74
CA GLY A 50 -1.42 8.30 27.83
C GLY A 50 -0.74 7.93 26.52
N LYS A 51 -0.10 6.75 26.49
CA LYS A 51 0.63 6.24 25.32
C LYS A 51 -0.32 5.98 24.14
N GLU A 52 -1.47 5.39 24.41
CA GLU A 52 -2.50 5.07 23.42
C GLU A 52 -3.03 6.33 22.73
N GLY A 53 -3.36 7.37 23.52
CA GLY A 53 -3.86 8.63 22.95
C GLY A 53 -2.79 9.37 22.16
N LEU A 54 -1.53 9.34 22.58
CA LEU A 54 -0.42 9.92 21.82
C LEU A 54 -0.17 9.13 20.51
N TYR A 55 -0.19 7.80 20.58
CA TYR A 55 -0.04 6.94 19.40
C TYR A 55 -1.14 7.17 18.37
N ALA A 56 -2.41 7.22 18.81
CA ALA A 56 -3.55 7.53 17.97
C ALA A 56 -3.36 8.84 17.19
N VAL A 57 -2.95 9.91 17.89
CA VAL A 57 -2.68 11.22 17.27
C VAL A 57 -1.53 11.15 16.25
N VAL A 58 -0.49 10.35 16.52
CA VAL A 58 0.61 10.16 15.57
C VAL A 58 0.13 9.42 14.32
N VAL A 59 -0.61 8.33 14.50
CA VAL A 59 -1.19 7.55 13.38
C VAL A 59 -2.13 8.41 12.54
N ASP A 60 -3.06 9.16 13.16
CA ASP A 60 -3.99 10.02 12.45
C ASP A 60 -3.26 11.06 11.58
N ARG A 61 -2.19 11.68 12.10
CA ARG A 61 -1.39 12.64 11.33
C ARG A 61 -0.67 12.01 10.13
N GLU A 62 -0.10 10.83 10.31
CA GLU A 62 0.56 10.13 9.21
C GLU A 62 -0.45 9.72 8.13
N MET A 63 -1.66 9.30 8.55
CA MET A 63 -2.77 9.02 7.65
C MET A 63 -3.21 10.25 6.86
N GLU A 64 -3.40 11.39 7.54
CA GLU A 64 -3.73 12.66 6.88
C GLU A 64 -2.66 13.05 5.85
N THR A 65 -1.38 12.96 6.22
CA THR A 65 -0.26 13.28 5.32
C THR A 65 -0.24 12.40 4.07
N LEU A 66 -0.44 11.09 4.24
CA LEU A 66 -0.51 10.15 3.12
C LEU A 66 -1.71 10.45 2.21
N LEU A 67 -2.89 10.65 2.80
CA LEU A 67 -4.11 10.96 2.06
C LEU A 67 -4.01 12.28 1.29
N GLU A 68 -3.45 13.33 1.89
CA GLU A 68 -3.20 14.60 1.23
C GLU A 68 -2.26 14.46 0.04
N MET A 69 -1.18 13.69 0.19
CA MET A 69 -0.21 13.46 -0.88
C MET A 69 -0.85 12.69 -2.05
N VAL A 70 -1.63 11.66 -1.77
CA VAL A 70 -2.36 10.90 -2.79
C VAL A 70 -3.42 11.76 -3.47
N THR A 71 -4.26 12.46 -2.71
CA THR A 71 -5.37 13.25 -3.27
C THR A 71 -4.88 14.47 -4.05
N SER A 72 -3.84 15.14 -3.57
CA SER A 72 -3.25 16.29 -4.28
C SER A 72 -2.57 15.90 -5.59
N SER A 73 -2.10 14.66 -5.71
CA SER A 73 -1.50 14.14 -6.93
C SER A 73 -2.53 13.80 -8.02
N LEU A 74 -3.81 13.62 -7.64
CA LEU A 74 -4.87 13.24 -8.58
C LEU A 74 -5.32 14.43 -9.43
N SER A 75 -5.03 14.38 -10.70
CA SER A 75 -5.52 15.35 -11.71
C SER A 75 -6.68 14.75 -12.52
N ARG A 76 -7.41 15.60 -13.27
CA ARG A 76 -8.44 15.18 -14.23
C ARG A 76 -7.77 14.57 -15.48
N THR A 77 -7.34 13.31 -15.37
CA THR A 77 -6.60 12.58 -16.39
C THR A 77 -7.24 11.22 -16.66
N SER A 78 -6.67 10.44 -17.58
CA SER A 78 -7.13 9.09 -17.88
C SER A 78 -6.98 8.15 -16.66
N SER A 79 -7.75 7.06 -16.64
CA SER A 79 -7.66 6.05 -15.57
C SER A 79 -6.25 5.49 -15.41
N PHE A 80 -5.52 5.30 -16.50
CA PHE A 80 -4.11 4.89 -16.49
C PHE A 80 -3.22 5.89 -15.74
N GLN A 81 -3.34 7.17 -16.07
CA GLN A 81 -2.54 8.22 -15.44
C GLN A 81 -2.86 8.38 -13.95
N ARG A 82 -4.14 8.21 -13.55
CA ARG A 82 -4.52 8.24 -12.12
C ARG A 82 -3.85 7.12 -11.33
N ILE A 83 -3.85 5.89 -11.85
CA ILE A 83 -3.16 4.76 -11.19
C ILE A 83 -1.67 5.06 -11.07
N GLN A 84 -1.04 5.60 -12.11
CA GLN A 84 0.37 6.01 -12.08
C GLN A 84 0.65 7.09 -11.02
N GLN A 85 -0.20 8.11 -10.92
CA GLN A 85 -0.07 9.16 -9.93
C GLN A 85 -0.20 8.63 -8.50
N VAL A 86 -1.16 7.76 -8.24
CA VAL A 86 -1.34 7.12 -6.91
C VAL A 86 -0.13 6.26 -6.54
N ALA A 87 0.35 5.42 -7.45
CA ALA A 87 1.52 4.59 -7.20
C ALA A 87 2.76 5.42 -6.90
N LEU A 88 2.99 6.48 -7.68
CA LEU A 88 4.13 7.38 -7.48
C LEU A 88 3.99 8.19 -6.18
N ALA A 89 2.79 8.67 -5.84
CA ALA A 89 2.53 9.40 -4.60
C ALA A 89 2.79 8.53 -3.37
N LEU A 90 2.36 7.27 -3.39
CA LEU A 90 2.63 6.31 -2.30
C LEU A 90 4.13 6.09 -2.11
N LEU A 91 4.87 5.80 -3.18
CA LEU A 91 6.32 5.59 -3.11
C LEU A 91 7.07 6.87 -2.68
N THR A 92 6.59 8.04 -3.10
CA THR A 92 7.13 9.33 -2.67
C THR A 92 6.92 9.55 -1.17
N TYR A 93 5.71 9.29 -0.66
CA TYR A 93 5.45 9.35 0.77
C TYR A 93 6.37 8.42 1.56
N MET A 94 6.58 7.19 1.10
CA MET A 94 7.46 6.23 1.75
C MET A 94 8.93 6.70 1.76
N GLU A 95 9.36 7.38 0.72
CA GLU A 95 10.72 7.94 0.62
C GLU A 95 10.90 9.14 1.55
N GLU A 96 9.95 10.07 1.56
CA GLU A 96 10.01 11.32 2.31
C GLU A 96 9.62 11.14 3.79
N SER A 97 8.72 10.20 4.10
CA SER A 97 8.19 9.94 5.44
C SER A 97 8.34 8.46 5.83
N THR A 98 9.57 7.93 5.74
CA THR A 98 9.87 6.51 6.07
C THR A 98 9.38 6.12 7.47
N ASP A 99 9.59 6.99 8.47
CA ASP A 99 9.14 6.74 9.85
C ASP A 99 7.62 6.71 9.94
N GLY A 100 6.94 7.63 9.27
CA GLY A 100 5.48 7.65 9.18
C GLY A 100 4.92 6.36 8.58
N PHE A 101 5.48 5.93 7.47
CA PHE A 101 5.06 4.68 6.84
C PHE A 101 5.30 3.46 7.73
N ARG A 102 6.45 3.39 8.43
CA ARG A 102 6.73 2.31 9.40
C ARG A 102 5.71 2.26 10.54
N ILE A 103 5.28 3.41 11.04
CA ILE A 103 4.22 3.49 12.06
C ILE A 103 2.91 2.95 11.51
N LEU A 104 2.51 3.37 10.30
CA LEU A 104 1.27 2.91 9.67
C LEU A 104 1.24 1.40 9.45
N VAL A 105 2.35 0.81 8.96
CA VAL A 105 2.44 -0.63 8.67
C VAL A 105 2.57 -1.50 9.91
N ARG A 106 3.30 -1.02 10.94
CA ARG A 106 3.52 -1.75 12.19
C ARG A 106 2.39 -1.57 13.21
N GLY A 107 1.45 -0.67 12.92
CA GLY A 107 0.32 -0.39 13.81
C GLY A 107 -0.45 -1.67 14.07
N ASP A 108 -0.35 -2.17 15.31
CA ASP A 108 -1.11 -3.32 15.77
C ASP A 108 -2.61 -3.05 15.66
N SER A 109 -3.33 -4.05 15.21
CA SER A 109 -4.78 -4.05 14.96
C SER A 109 -5.67 -3.70 16.17
N THR A 110 -5.08 -3.44 17.33
CA THR A 110 -5.82 -3.31 18.59
C THR A 110 -6.11 -1.88 19.05
N ALA A 111 -5.38 -0.87 18.58
CA ALA A 111 -5.57 0.48 19.13
C ALA A 111 -6.25 1.49 18.19
N THR A 112 -6.03 1.45 16.88
CA THR A 112 -6.57 2.49 15.98
C THR A 112 -6.70 2.09 14.51
N GLY A 113 -6.78 0.85 14.13
CA GLY A 113 -7.11 0.46 12.74
C GLY A 113 -6.26 1.08 11.58
N GLY A 114 -5.23 1.85 11.89
CA GLY A 114 -4.52 2.75 10.99
C GLY A 114 -4.32 2.25 9.54
N PHE A 115 -3.24 1.52 9.27
CA PHE A 115 -2.90 1.10 7.91
C PHE A 115 -3.86 0.01 7.37
N SER A 116 -4.32 -0.89 8.23
CA SER A 116 -5.32 -1.91 7.84
C SER A 116 -6.64 -1.28 7.44
N SER A 117 -7.10 -0.22 8.13
CA SER A 117 -8.29 0.53 7.74
C SER A 117 -8.10 1.21 6.38
N LEU A 118 -6.95 1.86 6.18
CA LEU A 118 -6.63 2.54 4.92
C LEU A 118 -6.52 1.54 3.76
N LEU A 119 -5.91 0.38 3.97
CA LEU A 119 -5.89 -0.69 2.96
C LEU A 119 -7.29 -1.19 2.64
N ASN A 120 -8.14 -1.41 3.65
CA ASN A 120 -9.53 -1.85 3.45
C ASN A 120 -10.33 -0.79 2.69
N ASP A 121 -10.17 0.50 3.01
CA ASP A 121 -10.80 1.58 2.28
C ASP A 121 -10.31 1.64 0.82
N ALA A 122 -9.02 1.49 0.58
CA ALA A 122 -8.45 1.42 -0.76
C ALA A 122 -8.98 0.21 -1.54
N ILE A 123 -9.04 -0.97 -0.91
CA ILE A 123 -9.61 -2.18 -1.49
C ILE A 123 -11.07 -1.95 -1.87
N SER A 124 -11.89 -1.38 -0.97
CA SER A 124 -13.31 -1.11 -1.23
C SER A 124 -13.51 -0.11 -2.38
N GLN A 125 -12.68 0.92 -2.49
CA GLN A 125 -12.72 1.86 -3.61
C GLN A 125 -12.35 1.19 -4.94
N VAL A 126 -11.30 0.39 -4.96
CA VAL A 126 -10.87 -0.36 -6.16
C VAL A 126 -11.93 -1.40 -6.55
N GLU A 127 -12.52 -2.10 -5.59
CA GLU A 127 -13.62 -3.04 -5.80
C GLU A 127 -14.81 -2.37 -6.49
N HIS A 128 -15.26 -1.22 -5.99
CA HIS A 128 -16.38 -0.49 -6.59
C HIS A 128 -16.11 -0.07 -8.05
N ILE A 129 -14.89 0.40 -8.32
CA ILE A 129 -14.46 0.76 -9.68
C ILE A 129 -14.42 -0.47 -10.59
N LEU A 130 -13.86 -1.58 -10.12
CA LEU A 130 -13.75 -2.82 -10.90
C LEU A 130 -15.12 -3.45 -11.15
N ALA A 131 -16.02 -3.48 -10.16
CA ALA A 131 -17.39 -4.01 -10.34
C ALA A 131 -18.10 -3.30 -11.47
N SER A 132 -18.10 -1.96 -11.47
CA SER A 132 -18.70 -1.15 -12.55
C SER A 132 -18.04 -1.37 -13.91
N GLU A 133 -16.73 -1.58 -13.95
CA GLU A 133 -16.01 -1.86 -15.20
C GLU A 133 -16.29 -3.27 -15.72
N PHE A 134 -16.41 -4.25 -14.83
CA PHE A 134 -16.74 -5.64 -15.16
C PHE A 134 -18.13 -5.76 -15.76
N GLU A 135 -19.14 -5.10 -15.14
CA GLU A 135 -20.50 -5.03 -15.71
C GLU A 135 -20.49 -4.48 -17.15
N ARG A 136 -19.69 -3.45 -17.43
CA ARG A 136 -19.60 -2.85 -18.78
C ARG A 136 -18.94 -3.76 -19.81
N ARG A 137 -18.14 -4.74 -19.38
CA ARG A 137 -17.37 -5.64 -20.23
C ARG A 137 -17.86 -7.07 -20.24
N ASP A 138 -19.05 -7.35 -19.73
CA ASP A 138 -19.62 -8.69 -19.55
C ASP A 138 -18.73 -9.65 -18.75
N PHE A 139 -18.00 -9.13 -17.76
CA PHE A 139 -17.32 -9.90 -16.74
C PHE A 139 -18.22 -10.06 -15.50
N ASP A 140 -18.03 -11.12 -14.74
CA ASP A 140 -18.75 -11.32 -13.49
C ASP A 140 -18.30 -10.29 -12.43
N PRO A 141 -19.17 -9.34 -12.01
CA PRO A 141 -18.84 -8.34 -10.99
C PRO A 141 -18.53 -8.95 -9.62
N ALA A 142 -19.00 -10.18 -9.33
CA ALA A 142 -18.71 -10.89 -8.09
C ALA A 142 -17.20 -11.22 -7.92
N LEU A 143 -16.41 -11.13 -8.99
CA LEU A 143 -14.96 -11.29 -8.96
C LEU A 143 -14.20 -10.01 -8.60
N ALA A 144 -14.85 -8.86 -8.59
CA ALA A 144 -14.22 -7.56 -8.30
C ALA A 144 -13.49 -7.52 -6.95
N PRO A 145 -14.03 -8.08 -5.84
CA PRO A 145 -13.32 -8.12 -4.55
C PRO A 145 -11.97 -8.83 -4.63
N MET A 146 -11.91 -9.98 -5.32
CA MET A 146 -10.67 -10.75 -5.49
C MET A 146 -9.61 -9.96 -6.26
N TYR A 147 -9.99 -9.31 -7.35
CA TYR A 147 -9.08 -8.48 -8.14
C TYR A 147 -8.63 -7.23 -7.38
N ALA A 148 -9.51 -6.61 -6.60
CA ALA A 148 -9.17 -5.47 -5.74
C ALA A 148 -8.11 -5.86 -4.70
N GLN A 149 -8.29 -7.00 -4.02
CA GLN A 149 -7.31 -7.55 -3.08
C GLN A 149 -5.95 -7.80 -3.75
N ALA A 150 -5.96 -8.44 -4.93
CA ALA A 150 -4.73 -8.74 -5.66
C ALA A 150 -3.97 -7.47 -6.06
N LEU A 151 -4.65 -6.45 -6.59
CA LEU A 151 -4.04 -5.19 -7.04
C LEU A 151 -3.47 -4.37 -5.88
N VAL A 152 -4.27 -4.16 -4.83
CA VAL A 152 -3.84 -3.38 -3.65
C VAL A 152 -2.74 -4.13 -2.91
N GLY A 153 -2.85 -5.45 -2.75
CA GLY A 153 -1.83 -6.29 -2.13
C GLY A 153 -0.51 -6.24 -2.89
N MET A 154 -0.55 -6.37 -4.21
CA MET A 154 0.66 -6.28 -5.06
C MET A 154 1.38 -4.95 -4.87
N VAL A 155 0.67 -3.84 -4.93
CA VAL A 155 1.25 -2.50 -4.75
C VAL A 155 1.82 -2.36 -3.33
N SER A 156 1.05 -2.74 -2.30
CA SER A 156 1.43 -2.58 -0.89
C SER A 156 2.66 -3.43 -0.53
N VAL A 157 2.70 -4.69 -0.96
CA VAL A 157 3.83 -5.60 -0.67
C VAL A 157 5.09 -5.17 -1.41
N THR A 158 4.95 -4.75 -2.69
CA THR A 158 6.10 -4.24 -3.46
C THR A 158 6.63 -2.94 -2.86
N ALA A 159 5.75 -2.06 -2.41
CA ALA A 159 6.13 -0.81 -1.77
C ALA A 159 6.88 -1.06 -0.44
N GLN A 160 6.45 -2.02 0.37
CA GLN A 160 7.15 -2.43 1.60
C GLN A 160 8.56 -2.98 1.30
N TRP A 161 8.67 -3.87 0.32
CA TRP A 161 9.98 -4.38 -0.13
C TRP A 161 10.89 -3.24 -0.60
N TRP A 162 10.36 -2.33 -1.42
CA TRP A 162 11.14 -1.20 -1.93
C TRP A 162 11.61 -0.24 -0.83
N LEU A 163 10.86 -0.13 0.28
CA LEU A 163 11.24 0.69 1.43
C LEU A 163 12.63 0.31 1.98
N ASP A 164 12.96 -0.97 1.95
CA ASP A 164 14.24 -1.49 2.47
C ASP A 164 15.36 -1.44 1.41
N VAL A 165 15.03 -1.72 0.15
CA VAL A 165 16.02 -1.85 -0.94
C VAL A 165 16.36 -0.52 -1.59
N ARG A 166 15.36 0.36 -1.81
CA ARG A 166 15.47 1.68 -2.46
C ARG A 166 15.98 1.66 -3.91
N GLU A 167 16.08 0.49 -4.50
CA GLU A 167 16.49 0.25 -5.88
C GLU A 167 15.48 -0.69 -6.57
N PRO A 168 15.12 -0.44 -7.84
CA PRO A 168 15.42 0.75 -8.66
C PRO A 168 14.69 2.00 -8.15
N SER A 169 14.82 3.16 -8.83
CA SER A 169 14.14 4.39 -8.42
C SER A 169 12.61 4.24 -8.33
N LYS A 170 11.96 5.08 -7.52
CA LYS A 170 10.50 5.04 -7.33
C LYS A 170 9.71 5.19 -8.64
N GLU A 171 10.22 5.98 -9.57
CA GLU A 171 9.61 6.18 -10.88
C GLU A 171 9.60 4.88 -11.70
N VAL A 172 10.69 4.14 -11.66
CA VAL A 172 10.82 2.83 -12.34
C VAL A 172 9.88 1.82 -11.68
N VAL A 173 9.87 1.74 -10.35
CA VAL A 173 8.96 0.84 -9.62
C VAL A 173 7.51 1.15 -9.94
N ALA A 174 7.10 2.43 -9.86
CA ALA A 174 5.74 2.86 -10.19
C ALA A 174 5.36 2.50 -11.63
N ALA A 175 6.25 2.77 -12.60
CA ALA A 175 6.00 2.47 -14.00
C ALA A 175 5.80 0.97 -14.23
N HIS A 176 6.61 0.10 -13.63
CA HIS A 176 6.50 -1.35 -13.77
C HIS A 176 5.25 -1.91 -13.09
N LEU A 177 4.90 -1.44 -11.89
CA LEU A 177 3.66 -1.83 -11.21
C LEU A 177 2.42 -1.47 -12.04
N VAL A 178 2.38 -0.22 -12.53
CA VAL A 178 1.26 0.26 -13.35
C VAL A 178 1.17 -0.52 -14.66
N ASN A 179 2.31 -0.79 -15.30
CA ASN A 179 2.35 -1.58 -16.54
C ASN A 179 1.80 -3.01 -16.32
N LEU A 180 2.18 -3.65 -15.21
CA LEU A 180 1.69 -4.98 -14.84
C LEU A 180 0.18 -4.96 -14.58
N CYS A 181 -0.31 -4.04 -13.74
CA CYS A 181 -1.74 -3.89 -13.44
C CYS A 181 -2.55 -3.62 -14.71
N TRP A 182 -2.13 -2.64 -15.51
CA TRP A 182 -2.89 -2.19 -16.66
C TRP A 182 -2.97 -3.25 -17.76
N ASN A 183 -1.86 -3.86 -18.12
CA ASN A 183 -1.84 -4.87 -19.16
C ASN A 183 -2.52 -6.17 -18.71
N GLY A 184 -2.43 -6.53 -17.43
CA GLY A 184 -3.18 -7.65 -16.87
C GLY A 184 -4.68 -7.42 -16.98
N LEU A 185 -5.16 -6.25 -16.51
CA LEU A 185 -6.59 -5.90 -16.56
C LEU A 185 -7.14 -5.72 -17.98
N ALA A 186 -6.32 -5.21 -18.93
CA ALA A 186 -6.75 -4.99 -20.29
C ALA A 186 -7.01 -6.30 -21.08
N ARG A 187 -6.38 -7.40 -20.66
CA ARG A 187 -6.43 -8.70 -21.32
C ARG A 187 -6.97 -9.82 -20.43
N LEU A 188 -7.82 -9.48 -19.47
CA LEU A 188 -8.46 -10.48 -18.63
C LEU A 188 -9.26 -11.48 -19.48
N ASN A 189 -9.09 -12.77 -19.18
CA ASN A 189 -9.97 -13.81 -19.68
C ASN A 189 -11.20 -13.90 -18.76
N PRO A 190 -12.44 -13.75 -19.27
CA PRO A 190 -13.64 -13.81 -18.44
C PRO A 190 -13.85 -15.19 -17.80
N ASN A 191 -13.32 -16.27 -18.40
CA ASN A 191 -13.48 -17.64 -17.92
C ASN A 191 -12.12 -18.38 -17.88
N PRO A 192 -11.18 -17.96 -17.02
CA PRO A 192 -9.88 -18.60 -16.94
C PRO A 192 -10.03 -20.02 -16.39
N ARG A 193 -9.30 -20.96 -16.99
CA ARG A 193 -9.27 -22.36 -16.54
C ARG A 193 -7.84 -22.74 -16.21
N LEU A 194 -7.68 -23.57 -15.17
CA LEU A 194 -6.39 -24.20 -14.92
C LEU A 194 -6.10 -25.22 -16.03
N VAL A 195 -4.90 -25.16 -16.58
CA VAL A 195 -4.43 -26.17 -17.53
C VAL A 195 -3.86 -27.32 -16.70
N SER A 196 -4.43 -28.52 -16.81
CA SER A 196 -3.85 -29.72 -16.18
C SER A 196 -2.53 -30.08 -16.85
N VAL A 197 -1.59 -30.63 -16.08
CA VAL A 197 -0.28 -31.05 -16.60
C VAL A 197 -0.43 -32.07 -17.72
N ASP A 198 -1.44 -32.96 -17.61
CA ASP A 198 -1.74 -33.97 -18.61
C ASP A 198 -2.17 -33.38 -19.96
N SER A 199 -3.00 -32.32 -19.94
CA SER A 199 -3.43 -31.64 -21.19
C SER A 199 -2.35 -30.78 -21.84
N ALA A 200 -1.31 -30.39 -21.10
CA ALA A 200 -0.15 -29.69 -21.64
C ALA A 200 0.79 -30.66 -22.37
N THR A 201 0.91 -31.89 -21.85
CA THR A 201 1.74 -32.95 -22.47
C THR A 201 1.11 -33.47 -23.75
N GLU A 202 -0.23 -33.64 -23.81
CA GLU A 202 -0.96 -34.04 -25.01
C GLU A 202 -0.85 -33.00 -26.14
N ARG A 203 -0.94 -31.70 -25.83
CA ARG A 203 -0.76 -30.63 -26.84
C ARG A 203 0.68 -30.54 -27.37
N ALA A 204 1.68 -30.78 -26.51
CA ALA A 204 3.07 -30.82 -26.94
C ALA A 204 3.38 -32.05 -27.82
N ALA A 205 2.72 -33.18 -27.58
CA ALA A 205 2.82 -34.38 -28.42
C ALA A 205 2.14 -34.18 -29.77
N ASP A 206 0.97 -33.52 -29.81
CA ASP A 206 0.19 -33.28 -31.03
C ASP A 206 0.88 -32.26 -31.97
N THR A 207 1.67 -31.32 -31.43
CA THR A 207 2.46 -30.38 -32.20
C THR A 207 3.77 -30.98 -32.73
N ALA A 208 4.32 -31.99 -32.05
CA ALA A 208 5.53 -32.69 -32.51
C ALA A 208 5.27 -33.67 -33.68
N ASP A 209 4.06 -34.22 -33.76
CA ASP A 209 3.67 -35.17 -34.80
C ASP A 209 3.35 -34.50 -36.16
N VAL A 210 3.10 -33.18 -36.15
CA VAL A 210 2.78 -32.42 -37.38
C VAL A 210 4.04 -31.99 -38.16
N ASP A 211 5.19 -31.90 -37.48
CA ASP A 211 6.45 -31.47 -38.12
C ASP A 211 7.25 -32.63 -38.76
N ASP A 212 6.85 -33.89 -38.55
CA ASP A 212 7.57 -35.06 -39.10
C ASP A 212 7.02 -35.57 -40.47
N ASP A 213 5.89 -35.01 -40.94
CA ASP A 213 5.25 -35.45 -42.23
C ASP A 213 5.61 -34.57 -43.44
N THR A 214 6.64 -33.71 -43.37
CA THR A 214 7.07 -32.88 -44.49
C THR A 214 8.47 -33.20 -45.05
N GLY A 215 8.94 -34.40 -44.87
CA GLY A 215 10.30 -34.81 -45.24
C GLY A 215 10.43 -36.06 -46.11
N ASP A 216 9.54 -36.27 -47.12
CA ASP A 216 9.89 -37.27 -48.15
C ASP A 216 9.07 -37.05 -49.45
N ALA A 217 9.59 -36.23 -50.37
CA ALA A 217 9.24 -36.28 -51.77
C ALA A 217 10.36 -35.62 -52.61
N ASP A 218 11.24 -36.48 -53.18
CA ASP A 218 12.11 -36.29 -54.36
C ASP A 218 13.04 -35.07 -54.46
#